data_b90cacf05f98eae8d31acd10209a595e
#
_entry.id   b90cacf05f98eae8d31acd10209a595e
#
_cell.length_a   1.000
_cell.length_b   1.000
_cell.length_c   1.000
_cell.angle_alpha   90.00
_cell.angle_beta   90.00
_cell.angle_gamma   90.00
#
_symmetry.space_group_name_H-M   'P 1'
#
loop_
_entity.id
_entity.type
_entity.pdbx_description
1 polymer ?
#
loop_
_entity_poly.entity_id
_entity_poly.type
_entity_poly.pdbx_seq_one_letter_code
_entity_poly.pdbx_strand_id
1 'polypeptide(L)'
;MIKRIALVGTAAVMAMSLAMAAIANARPARHRHHVARTHAASTQPDQVIQWNEELQKVLVVPGAQPASIHPTRTMAITQIAVYDAVTGILGQGEPFLVDIRGPRFASPEAAAASAARTALDALLPSQQPAIDAFFQTSLAQIGSGPRVDQGVAYGQRVASAVLANRASDGAAQPALAFIPFPGPGEYQLTPPALAPAGFTQVANVTPFVLRSAGQFRAPAPPALDSAQYAADFSQTKSLGEKTSTTRTADETAIATFWGAAPVWVVWNQVADQAAVAFGNSVVENARLFAGLDTSLADSAIALYDSKYTYHRWRPITAITATDQGNPNTVGDPNWLPFANTANDPGYPGAHAEFSQAASSVLRDFFGTDRFSFALTNPTVNVTRMFTSFSGASDEANASRIFAGQHFQYDESSGQRQGSRVAGFVLDHTFEHFGDRGFHPHR
;
A
#
# COMPACT_ATOMS: atom_id res chain seq x y z
N MET A 1 -34.54 71.04 -11.19
CA MET A 1 -35.46 71.34 -12.37
C MET A 1 -35.78 70.01 -13.02
N ILE A 2 -37.05 69.68 -12.88
CA ILE A 2 -37.96 69.08 -13.87
C ILE A 2 -37.62 67.63 -14.29
N LYS A 3 -38.31 66.62 -13.72
CA LYS A 3 -39.59 65.95 -14.12
C LYS A 3 -39.45 65.31 -15.49
N ARG A 4 -39.83 64.06 -15.74
CA ARG A 4 -41.07 63.27 -15.49
C ARG A 4 -40.86 61.85 -15.99
N ILE A 5 -41.27 60.80 -15.26
CA ILE A 5 -42.56 60.06 -15.32
C ILE A 5 -42.67 59.10 -16.51
N ALA A 6 -42.64 57.85 -16.18
CA ALA A 6 -43.51 56.68 -16.41
C ALA A 6 -44.14 56.48 -17.80
N LEU A 7 -44.14 55.23 -18.28
CA LEU A 7 -45.41 54.50 -18.48
C LEU A 7 -45.21 53.00 -18.70
N VAL A 8 -46.08 52.29 -18.08
CA VAL A 8 -46.46 50.90 -18.15
C VAL A 8 -46.96 50.54 -19.55
N GLY A 9 -46.71 49.35 -20.02
CA GLY A 9 -47.28 48.78 -21.23
C GLY A 9 -47.21 47.27 -21.26
N THR A 10 -48.23 46.65 -20.70
CA THR A 10 -48.59 45.22 -20.89
C THR A 10 -48.97 44.93 -22.34
N ALA A 11 -48.44 43.87 -22.92
CA ALA A 11 -49.08 43.17 -24.02
C ALA A 11 -48.74 41.67 -23.96
N ALA A 12 -49.73 40.92 -23.53
CA ALA A 12 -49.81 39.49 -23.76
C ALA A 12 -50.26 39.28 -25.21
N VAL A 13 -49.54 38.45 -25.95
CA VAL A 13 -50.04 37.83 -27.17
C VAL A 13 -49.70 36.34 -27.16
N MET A 14 -50.77 35.56 -27.20
CA MET A 14 -50.84 34.14 -27.53
C MET A 14 -50.12 33.85 -28.84
N ALA A 15 -49.35 32.78 -28.85
CA ALA A 15 -49.15 31.97 -30.06
C ALA A 15 -49.21 30.49 -29.68
N MET A 16 -50.27 29.90 -30.20
CA MET A 16 -50.61 28.48 -30.11
C MET A 16 -49.73 27.67 -31.08
N SER A 17 -49.34 26.48 -30.60
CA SER A 17 -49.29 25.21 -31.35
C SER A 17 -48.28 25.07 -32.48
N LEU A 18 -47.30 24.16 -32.22
CA LEU A 18 -47.08 22.98 -33.07
C LEU A 18 -46.36 21.90 -32.24
N ALA A 19 -47.14 20.96 -31.73
CA ALA A 19 -46.64 19.72 -31.20
C ALA A 19 -46.22 18.82 -32.36
N MET A 20 -44.93 18.64 -32.60
CA MET A 20 -44.43 17.48 -33.33
C MET A 20 -43.96 16.44 -32.33
N ALA A 21 -44.68 15.34 -32.31
CA ALA A 21 -44.38 14.15 -31.58
C ALA A 21 -43.05 13.53 -32.10
N ALA A 22 -41.96 13.75 -31.38
CA ALA A 22 -40.79 12.91 -31.50
C ALA A 22 -41.02 11.68 -30.61
N ILE A 23 -41.38 10.56 -31.23
CA ILE A 23 -41.40 9.25 -30.58
C ILE A 23 -39.93 8.90 -30.29
N ALA A 24 -39.45 9.30 -29.13
CA ALA A 24 -38.20 8.81 -28.61
C ALA A 24 -38.44 7.35 -28.16
N ASN A 25 -37.86 6.41 -28.88
CA ASN A 25 -37.72 5.02 -28.45
C ASN A 25 -36.88 5.00 -27.14
N ALA A 26 -37.54 5.15 -26.02
CA ALA A 26 -36.97 4.86 -24.72
C ALA A 26 -36.80 3.33 -24.63
N ARG A 27 -35.60 2.87 -24.89
CA ARG A 27 -35.22 1.50 -24.51
C ARG A 27 -35.36 1.39 -22.99
N PRO A 28 -36.07 0.37 -22.47
CA PRO A 28 -36.21 0.19 -21.05
C PRO A 28 -34.80 0.00 -20.47
N ALA A 29 -34.48 0.79 -19.45
CA ALA A 29 -33.31 0.58 -18.63
C ALA A 29 -33.39 -0.85 -18.10
N ARG A 30 -32.50 -1.70 -18.56
CA ARG A 30 -32.31 -3.03 -17.99
C ARG A 30 -31.79 -2.82 -16.57
N HIS A 31 -32.69 -2.82 -15.59
CA HIS A 31 -32.30 -3.11 -14.22
C HIS A 31 -31.64 -4.49 -14.23
N ARG A 32 -30.32 -4.52 -14.21
CA ARG A 32 -29.60 -5.74 -13.88
C ARG A 32 -29.94 -6.04 -12.43
N HIS A 33 -30.85 -6.97 -12.21
CA HIS A 33 -30.95 -7.64 -10.94
C HIS A 33 -29.59 -8.29 -10.69
N HIS A 34 -28.83 -7.75 -9.77
CA HIS A 34 -27.80 -8.51 -9.08
C HIS A 34 -28.55 -9.68 -8.45
N VAL A 35 -28.48 -10.84 -9.07
CA VAL A 35 -28.80 -12.09 -8.41
C VAL A 35 -27.73 -12.23 -7.35
N ALA A 36 -28.07 -11.81 -6.13
CA ALA A 36 -27.29 -12.16 -4.94
C ALA A 36 -27.22 -13.69 -4.94
N ARG A 37 -26.08 -14.24 -5.37
CA ARG A 37 -25.75 -15.63 -5.09
C ARG A 37 -25.59 -15.68 -3.58
N THR A 38 -26.60 -16.18 -2.90
CA THR A 38 -26.52 -16.62 -1.51
C THR A 38 -25.64 -17.86 -1.45
N HIS A 39 -24.33 -17.70 -1.66
CA HIS A 39 -23.40 -18.56 -0.98
C HIS A 39 -23.46 -18.10 0.48
N ALA A 40 -23.83 -18.99 1.39
CA ALA A 40 -23.61 -18.73 2.81
C ALA A 40 -22.13 -18.33 2.93
N ALA A 41 -21.87 -17.06 3.27
CA ALA A 41 -20.52 -16.56 3.47
C ALA A 41 -19.89 -17.46 4.54
N SER A 42 -18.84 -18.17 4.20
CA SER A 42 -18.05 -18.89 5.18
C SER A 42 -17.53 -17.85 6.16
N THR A 43 -17.86 -17.98 7.43
CA THR A 43 -17.34 -17.10 8.48
C THR A 43 -15.87 -17.39 8.80
N GLN A 44 -15.29 -18.38 8.14
CA GLN A 44 -13.89 -18.76 8.27
C GLN A 44 -13.09 -18.24 7.08
N PRO A 45 -11.86 -17.71 7.31
CA PRO A 45 -10.95 -17.32 6.26
C PRO A 45 -10.69 -18.48 5.29
N ASP A 46 -10.73 -18.21 3.98
CA ASP A 46 -10.32 -19.19 2.98
C ASP A 46 -8.79 -19.37 2.94
N GLN A 47 -8.30 -20.29 2.09
CA GLN A 47 -6.87 -20.60 2.04
C GLN A 47 -6.02 -19.41 1.57
N VAL A 48 -6.55 -18.48 0.79
CA VAL A 48 -5.80 -17.29 0.36
C VAL A 48 -5.58 -16.36 1.54
N ILE A 49 -6.61 -16.08 2.34
CA ILE A 49 -6.50 -15.27 3.56
C ILE A 49 -5.57 -15.95 4.57
N GLN A 50 -5.75 -17.25 4.82
CA GLN A 50 -4.92 -17.98 5.78
C GLN A 50 -3.42 -17.95 5.39
N TRP A 51 -3.11 -18.06 4.09
CA TRP A 51 -1.73 -17.97 3.62
C TRP A 51 -1.20 -16.52 3.62
N ASN A 52 -2.06 -15.51 3.49
CA ASN A 52 -1.67 -14.12 3.72
C ASN A 52 -1.32 -13.86 5.20
N GLU A 53 -2.10 -14.41 6.13
CA GLU A 53 -1.78 -14.35 7.56
C GLU A 53 -0.45 -15.08 7.90
N GLU A 54 -0.20 -16.25 7.27
CA GLU A 54 1.06 -16.98 7.48
C GLU A 54 2.26 -16.24 6.90
N LEU A 55 2.13 -15.68 5.68
CA LEU A 55 3.15 -14.80 5.08
C LEU A 55 3.54 -13.67 6.03
N GLN A 56 2.56 -12.98 6.63
CA GLN A 56 2.81 -11.92 7.59
C GLN A 56 3.62 -12.41 8.80
N LYS A 57 3.27 -13.58 9.34
CA LYS A 57 3.94 -14.17 10.51
C LYS A 57 5.41 -14.53 10.22
N VAL A 58 5.66 -15.25 9.13
CA VAL A 58 7.02 -15.73 8.81
C VAL A 58 7.93 -14.59 8.34
N LEU A 59 7.37 -13.56 7.72
CA LEU A 59 8.13 -12.44 7.18
C LEU A 59 8.70 -11.52 8.27
N VAL A 60 8.00 -11.35 9.39
CA VAL A 60 8.44 -10.48 10.49
C VAL A 60 9.42 -11.15 11.45
N VAL A 61 9.71 -12.44 11.26
CA VAL A 61 10.72 -13.13 12.07
C VAL A 61 12.11 -12.50 11.83
N PRO A 62 12.81 -12.04 12.87
CA PRO A 62 14.11 -11.43 12.69
C PRO A 62 15.09 -12.34 11.92
N GLY A 63 15.66 -11.83 10.85
CA GLY A 63 16.59 -12.58 10.00
C GLY A 63 15.92 -13.56 9.02
N ALA A 64 14.60 -13.55 8.89
CA ALA A 64 13.87 -14.40 7.93
C ALA A 64 14.35 -14.15 6.49
N GLN A 65 14.64 -12.92 6.14
CA GLN A 65 15.21 -12.55 4.85
C GLN A 65 16.39 -11.60 4.99
N PRO A 66 17.24 -11.46 3.95
CA PRO A 66 18.32 -10.48 3.94
C PRO A 66 17.78 -9.05 4.17
N ALA A 67 18.45 -8.30 5.06
CA ALA A 67 18.05 -6.93 5.41
C ALA A 67 18.07 -5.94 4.22
N SER A 68 18.78 -6.29 3.16
CA SER A 68 18.81 -5.51 1.91
C SER A 68 17.55 -5.68 1.05
N ILE A 69 16.81 -6.78 1.19
CA ILE A 69 15.59 -7.03 0.42
C ILE A 69 14.41 -6.36 1.12
N HIS A 70 13.70 -5.49 0.41
CA HIS A 70 12.50 -4.87 0.98
C HIS A 70 11.37 -5.92 1.10
N PRO A 71 10.72 -6.07 2.26
CA PRO A 71 9.73 -7.12 2.51
C PRO A 71 8.54 -7.14 1.54
N THR A 72 8.12 -5.99 1.05
CA THR A 72 7.01 -5.90 0.09
C THR A 72 7.26 -6.66 -1.21
N ARG A 73 8.53 -6.84 -1.62
CA ARG A 73 8.87 -7.69 -2.76
C ARG A 73 8.51 -9.16 -2.51
N THR A 74 8.83 -9.68 -1.34
CA THR A 74 8.50 -11.06 -0.95
C THR A 74 6.98 -11.25 -0.91
N MET A 75 6.24 -10.28 -0.37
CA MET A 75 4.79 -10.27 -0.35
C MET A 75 4.21 -10.28 -1.77
N ALA A 76 4.64 -9.37 -2.64
CA ALA A 76 4.16 -9.30 -4.01
C ALA A 76 4.41 -10.59 -4.81
N ILE A 77 5.61 -11.16 -4.74
CA ILE A 77 5.94 -12.43 -5.44
C ILE A 77 5.03 -13.56 -4.95
N THR A 78 4.81 -13.67 -3.64
CA THR A 78 3.96 -14.71 -3.07
C THR A 78 2.51 -14.54 -3.52
N GLN A 79 1.95 -13.33 -3.42
CA GLN A 79 0.55 -13.08 -3.78
C GLN A 79 0.30 -13.15 -5.30
N ILE A 80 1.25 -12.76 -6.12
CA ILE A 80 1.18 -12.97 -7.57
C ILE A 80 1.16 -14.47 -7.90
N ALA A 81 1.99 -15.27 -7.24
CA ALA A 81 2.00 -16.72 -7.46
C ALA A 81 0.66 -17.36 -7.05
N VAL A 82 0.06 -16.91 -5.95
CA VAL A 82 -1.28 -17.33 -5.52
C VAL A 82 -2.34 -16.90 -6.54
N TYR A 83 -2.32 -15.64 -6.98
CA TYR A 83 -3.28 -15.11 -7.95
C TYR A 83 -3.23 -15.85 -9.29
N ASP A 84 -2.04 -16.02 -9.86
CA ASP A 84 -1.88 -16.71 -11.14
C ASP A 84 -2.28 -18.19 -11.03
N ALA A 85 -2.04 -18.84 -9.88
CA ALA A 85 -2.46 -20.23 -9.65
C ALA A 85 -3.99 -20.36 -9.52
N VAL A 86 -4.64 -19.46 -8.78
CA VAL A 86 -6.10 -19.50 -8.62
C VAL A 86 -6.80 -19.16 -9.94
N THR A 87 -6.36 -18.10 -10.59
CA THR A 87 -6.93 -17.60 -11.85
C THR A 87 -6.76 -18.61 -12.98
N GLY A 88 -5.61 -19.26 -13.09
CA GLY A 88 -5.33 -20.26 -14.11
C GLY A 88 -6.20 -21.53 -14.01
N ILE A 89 -6.70 -21.88 -12.82
CA ILE A 89 -7.67 -22.98 -12.62
C ILE A 89 -9.10 -22.49 -12.89
N LEU A 90 -9.49 -21.37 -12.30
CA LEU A 90 -10.87 -20.89 -12.36
C LEU A 90 -11.23 -20.21 -13.67
N GLY A 91 -10.24 -19.70 -14.41
CA GLY A 91 -10.47 -18.91 -15.64
C GLY A 91 -11.23 -17.61 -15.37
N GLN A 92 -11.09 -17.06 -14.16
CA GLN A 92 -11.73 -15.80 -13.73
C GLN A 92 -10.65 -14.77 -13.48
N GLY A 93 -10.52 -13.78 -14.35
CA GLY A 93 -9.43 -12.83 -14.40
C GLY A 93 -8.34 -13.24 -15.42
N GLU A 94 -7.39 -12.34 -15.63
CA GLU A 94 -6.23 -12.59 -16.48
C GLU A 94 -4.99 -12.85 -15.59
N PRO A 95 -4.19 -13.89 -15.89
CA PRO A 95 -2.92 -14.10 -15.18
C PRO A 95 -2.04 -12.86 -15.32
N PHE A 96 -1.26 -12.58 -14.29
CA PHE A 96 -0.40 -11.39 -14.27
C PHE A 96 1.01 -11.68 -14.84
N LEU A 97 1.75 -12.64 -14.27
CA LEU A 97 3.09 -12.97 -14.73
C LEU A 97 3.18 -14.31 -15.47
N VAL A 98 2.30 -15.26 -15.17
CA VAL A 98 2.42 -16.64 -15.63
C VAL A 98 1.09 -17.14 -16.20
N ASP A 99 0.97 -17.09 -17.52
CA ASP A 99 -0.20 -17.64 -18.24
C ASP A 99 0.00 -19.15 -18.52
N ILE A 100 -0.19 -19.96 -17.48
CA ILE A 100 -0.21 -21.41 -17.58
C ILE A 100 -1.61 -21.89 -17.20
N ARG A 101 -2.36 -22.43 -18.16
CA ARG A 101 -3.71 -22.96 -17.89
C ARG A 101 -3.64 -24.15 -16.93
N GLY A 102 -4.45 -24.08 -15.86
CA GLY A 102 -4.58 -25.13 -14.86
C GLY A 102 -5.47 -26.30 -15.31
N PRO A 103 -5.36 -27.47 -14.65
CA PRO A 103 -6.29 -28.57 -14.86
C PRO A 103 -7.71 -28.15 -14.44
N ARG A 104 -8.68 -28.41 -15.29
CA ARG A 104 -10.08 -27.90 -15.16
C ARG A 104 -10.77 -28.24 -13.84
N PHE A 105 -10.37 -29.34 -13.19
CA PHE A 105 -11.00 -29.82 -11.96
C PHE A 105 -10.05 -29.83 -10.76
N ALA A 106 -8.89 -29.21 -10.87
CA ALA A 106 -7.98 -29.06 -9.75
C ALA A 106 -8.60 -28.16 -8.65
N SER A 107 -8.21 -28.38 -7.39
CA SER A 107 -8.62 -27.51 -6.28
C SER A 107 -7.88 -26.17 -6.37
N PRO A 108 -8.58 -25.04 -6.48
CA PRO A 108 -7.95 -23.73 -6.45
C PRO A 108 -7.37 -23.40 -5.06
N GLU A 109 -7.97 -23.92 -3.97
CA GLU A 109 -7.46 -23.74 -2.62
C GLU A 109 -6.13 -24.48 -2.43
N ALA A 110 -6.01 -25.72 -2.95
CA ALA A 110 -4.76 -26.47 -2.91
C ALA A 110 -3.67 -25.82 -3.78
N ALA A 111 -4.07 -25.22 -4.90
CA ALA A 111 -3.14 -24.49 -5.76
C ALA A 111 -2.65 -23.20 -5.08
N ALA A 112 -3.53 -22.44 -4.42
CA ALA A 112 -3.18 -21.27 -3.64
C ALA A 112 -2.18 -21.61 -2.52
N ALA A 113 -2.51 -22.62 -1.71
CA ALA A 113 -1.66 -23.08 -0.61
C ALA A 113 -0.28 -23.54 -1.11
N SER A 114 -0.24 -24.33 -2.18
CA SER A 114 1.01 -24.82 -2.76
C SER A 114 1.84 -23.71 -3.42
N ALA A 115 1.20 -22.74 -4.06
CA ALA A 115 1.88 -21.59 -4.64
C ALA A 115 2.51 -20.71 -3.57
N ALA A 116 1.76 -20.39 -2.51
CA ALA A 116 2.27 -19.61 -1.38
C ALA A 116 3.45 -20.33 -0.70
N ARG A 117 3.28 -21.62 -0.35
CA ARG A 117 4.35 -22.43 0.22
C ARG A 117 5.62 -22.39 -0.65
N THR A 118 5.48 -22.68 -1.94
CA THR A 118 6.64 -22.77 -2.84
C THR A 118 7.38 -21.43 -2.95
N ALA A 119 6.63 -20.33 -3.01
CA ALA A 119 7.21 -18.99 -3.04
C ALA A 119 7.95 -18.67 -1.73
N LEU A 120 7.30 -18.94 -0.59
CA LEU A 120 7.85 -18.63 0.73
C LEU A 120 9.07 -19.50 1.06
N ASP A 121 9.06 -20.79 0.75
CA ASP A 121 10.22 -21.70 0.95
C ASP A 121 11.46 -21.17 0.21
N ALA A 122 11.27 -20.67 -1.01
CA ALA A 122 12.37 -20.14 -1.82
C ALA A 122 12.86 -18.75 -1.33
N LEU A 123 11.95 -17.90 -0.86
CA LEU A 123 12.26 -16.53 -0.46
C LEU A 123 12.69 -16.42 1.00
N LEU A 124 12.22 -17.31 1.86
CA LEU A 124 12.45 -17.33 3.31
C LEU A 124 12.95 -18.72 3.78
N PRO A 125 14.08 -19.23 3.30
CA PRO A 125 14.49 -20.60 3.54
C PRO A 125 14.71 -20.93 5.03
N SER A 126 15.00 -19.94 5.87
CA SER A 126 15.09 -20.12 7.32
C SER A 126 13.76 -20.41 7.99
N GLN A 127 12.63 -20.11 7.32
CA GLN A 127 11.27 -20.31 7.83
C GLN A 127 10.62 -21.58 7.26
N GLN A 128 11.30 -22.33 6.40
CA GLN A 128 10.76 -23.53 5.76
C GLN A 128 10.09 -24.51 6.73
N PRO A 129 10.62 -24.84 7.91
CA PRO A 129 9.93 -25.75 8.83
C PRO A 129 8.56 -25.27 9.29
N ALA A 130 8.39 -23.96 9.51
CA ALA A 130 7.10 -23.38 9.90
C ALA A 130 6.12 -23.36 8.70
N ILE A 131 6.59 -22.96 7.53
CA ILE A 131 5.85 -22.94 6.28
C ILE A 131 5.35 -24.35 5.92
N ASP A 132 6.21 -25.37 6.00
CA ASP A 132 5.85 -26.76 5.74
C ASP A 132 4.81 -27.29 6.73
N ALA A 133 4.95 -26.98 8.01
CA ALA A 133 3.97 -27.37 9.04
C ALA A 133 2.60 -26.73 8.77
N PHE A 134 2.57 -25.47 8.38
CA PHE A 134 1.34 -24.77 8.02
C PHE A 134 0.71 -25.37 6.74
N PHE A 135 1.53 -25.74 5.75
CA PHE A 135 1.06 -26.40 4.53
C PHE A 135 0.36 -27.73 4.83
N GLN A 136 0.90 -28.56 5.73
CA GLN A 136 0.24 -29.80 6.16
C GLN A 136 -1.12 -29.51 6.82
N THR A 137 -1.19 -28.45 7.62
CA THR A 137 -2.46 -28.00 8.22
C THR A 137 -3.47 -27.59 7.15
N SER A 138 -3.03 -26.82 6.15
CA SER A 138 -3.86 -26.43 5.00
C SER A 138 -4.40 -27.64 4.24
N LEU A 139 -3.54 -28.61 3.93
CA LEU A 139 -3.98 -29.84 3.24
C LEU A 139 -4.99 -30.65 4.07
N ALA A 140 -4.81 -30.73 5.38
CA ALA A 140 -5.77 -31.38 6.26
C ALA A 140 -7.16 -30.72 6.22
N GLN A 141 -7.23 -29.39 6.07
CA GLN A 141 -8.48 -28.63 5.92
C GLN A 141 -9.10 -28.80 4.54
N ILE A 142 -8.28 -28.77 3.48
CA ILE A 142 -8.73 -28.89 2.07
C ILE A 142 -9.22 -30.32 1.77
N GLY A 143 -8.59 -31.32 2.40
CA GLY A 143 -8.86 -32.74 2.18
C GLY A 143 -7.81 -33.41 1.27
N SER A 144 -8.19 -34.52 0.64
CA SER A 144 -7.30 -35.34 -0.19
C SER A 144 -7.97 -35.81 -1.46
N GLY A 145 -7.17 -36.28 -2.42
CA GLY A 145 -7.62 -36.92 -3.65
C GLY A 145 -7.13 -36.19 -4.90
N PRO A 146 -7.43 -36.75 -6.10
CA PRO A 146 -6.83 -36.33 -7.36
C PRO A 146 -6.98 -34.82 -7.67
N ARG A 147 -8.06 -34.19 -7.25
CA ARG A 147 -8.27 -32.73 -7.44
C ARG A 147 -7.30 -31.91 -6.60
N VAL A 148 -7.05 -32.34 -5.37
CA VAL A 148 -6.11 -31.69 -4.46
C VAL A 148 -4.68 -31.90 -4.97
N ASP A 149 -4.33 -33.14 -5.34
CA ASP A 149 -3.00 -33.47 -5.88
C ASP A 149 -2.67 -32.64 -7.14
N GLN A 150 -3.66 -32.50 -8.05
CA GLN A 150 -3.53 -31.66 -9.24
C GLN A 150 -3.35 -30.18 -8.89
N GLY A 151 -4.09 -29.69 -7.89
CA GLY A 151 -3.97 -28.30 -7.39
C GLY A 151 -2.58 -28.04 -6.84
N VAL A 152 -2.08 -28.94 -5.98
CA VAL A 152 -0.72 -28.86 -5.40
C VAL A 152 0.34 -28.83 -6.50
N ALA A 153 0.32 -29.79 -7.42
CA ALA A 153 1.30 -29.84 -8.50
C ALA A 153 1.24 -28.62 -9.42
N TYR A 154 0.04 -28.08 -9.64
CA TYR A 154 -0.16 -26.89 -10.46
C TYR A 154 0.33 -25.61 -9.75
N GLY A 155 -0.04 -25.39 -8.48
CA GLY A 155 0.42 -24.24 -7.69
C GLY A 155 1.94 -24.17 -7.58
N GLN A 156 2.59 -25.31 -7.32
CA GLN A 156 4.06 -25.41 -7.32
C GLN A 156 4.67 -24.99 -8.67
N ARG A 157 4.10 -25.44 -9.78
CA ARG A 157 4.59 -25.08 -11.12
C ARG A 157 4.46 -23.60 -11.41
N VAL A 158 3.31 -22.99 -11.06
CA VAL A 158 3.07 -21.55 -11.25
C VAL A 158 4.03 -20.73 -10.40
N ALA A 159 4.16 -21.04 -9.11
CA ALA A 159 5.07 -20.32 -8.23
C ALA A 159 6.53 -20.43 -8.67
N SER A 160 6.96 -21.60 -9.14
CA SER A 160 8.31 -21.77 -9.69
C SER A 160 8.55 -20.89 -10.92
N ALA A 161 7.54 -20.69 -11.76
CA ALA A 161 7.64 -19.81 -12.93
C ALA A 161 7.66 -18.32 -12.52
N VAL A 162 6.86 -17.92 -11.53
CA VAL A 162 6.89 -16.55 -10.97
C VAL A 162 8.25 -16.25 -10.34
N LEU A 163 8.79 -17.18 -9.55
CA LEU A 163 10.14 -17.07 -8.97
C LEU A 163 11.23 -16.95 -10.05
N ALA A 164 11.14 -17.75 -11.10
CA ALA A 164 12.08 -17.69 -12.22
C ALA A 164 12.00 -16.33 -12.97
N ASN A 165 10.79 -15.78 -13.16
CA ASN A 165 10.60 -14.45 -13.73
C ASN A 165 11.27 -13.36 -12.91
N ARG A 166 11.24 -13.47 -11.57
CA ARG A 166 11.80 -12.47 -10.64
C ARG A 166 13.23 -12.77 -10.19
N ALA A 167 13.85 -13.84 -10.67
CA ALA A 167 15.19 -14.26 -10.21
C ALA A 167 16.29 -13.24 -10.51
N SER A 168 16.14 -12.46 -11.58
CA SER A 168 17.13 -11.48 -12.05
C SER A 168 16.61 -10.05 -12.00
N ASP A 169 15.68 -9.74 -11.10
CA ASP A 169 15.05 -8.43 -11.01
C ASP A 169 15.91 -7.34 -10.32
N GLY A 170 17.12 -7.68 -9.89
CA GLY A 170 18.05 -6.75 -9.25
C GLY A 170 18.03 -6.77 -7.72
N ALA A 171 17.05 -7.43 -7.07
CA ALA A 171 16.95 -7.43 -5.61
C ALA A 171 18.11 -8.12 -4.89
N ALA A 172 18.76 -9.11 -5.54
CA ALA A 172 19.92 -9.80 -5.00
C ALA A 172 21.24 -9.01 -5.09
N GLN A 173 21.23 -7.83 -5.72
CA GLN A 173 22.42 -6.98 -5.80
C GLN A 173 22.78 -6.47 -4.40
N PRO A 174 24.08 -6.29 -4.12
CA PRO A 174 24.53 -5.69 -2.87
C PRO A 174 23.96 -4.29 -2.68
N ALA A 175 23.74 -3.93 -1.42
CA ALA A 175 23.43 -2.55 -1.06
C ALA A 175 24.55 -1.62 -1.52
N LEU A 176 24.17 -0.50 -2.14
CA LEU A 176 25.14 0.51 -2.58
C LEU A 176 25.67 1.29 -1.37
N ALA A 177 26.96 1.58 -1.36
CA ALA A 177 27.50 2.45 -0.34
C ALA A 177 26.94 3.86 -0.50
N PHE A 178 26.34 4.40 0.55
CA PHE A 178 25.91 5.79 0.61
C PHE A 178 26.91 6.61 1.39
N ILE A 179 27.44 7.65 0.76
CA ILE A 179 28.36 8.61 1.39
C ILE A 179 27.56 9.90 1.63
N PRO A 180 27.34 10.33 2.88
CA PRO A 180 26.62 11.56 3.17
C PRO A 180 27.30 12.78 2.56
N PHE A 181 26.51 13.67 1.94
CA PHE A 181 26.99 14.98 1.52
C PHE A 181 27.04 15.95 2.71
N PRO A 182 28.00 16.89 2.75
CA PRO A 182 28.05 17.87 3.82
C PRO A 182 27.03 18.98 3.60
N GLY A 183 26.52 19.57 4.67
CA GLY A 183 25.73 20.81 4.65
C GLY A 183 24.27 20.63 5.05
N PRO A 184 23.58 21.77 5.25
CA PRO A 184 22.17 21.77 5.59
C PRO A 184 21.32 21.11 4.50
N GLY A 185 20.31 20.36 4.93
CA GLY A 185 19.38 19.66 4.02
C GLY A 185 19.81 18.26 3.64
N GLU A 186 21.09 17.93 3.76
CA GLU A 186 21.65 16.65 3.31
C GLU A 186 21.50 15.57 4.39
N TYR A 187 21.09 14.36 3.96
CA TYR A 187 20.95 13.21 4.85
C TYR A 187 22.29 12.82 5.49
N GLN A 188 22.27 12.70 6.80
CA GLN A 188 23.35 12.17 7.60
C GLN A 188 22.89 10.86 8.26
N LEU A 189 23.85 9.96 8.56
CA LEU A 189 23.55 8.74 9.31
C LEU A 189 22.88 9.11 10.64
N THR A 190 21.80 8.40 10.96
CA THR A 190 20.93 8.76 12.09
C THR A 190 21.44 8.22 13.42
N PRO A 191 21.56 9.09 14.46
CA PRO A 191 21.89 8.61 15.81
C PRO A 191 20.76 7.75 16.41
N PRO A 192 21.05 6.94 17.46
CA PRO A 192 22.39 6.72 18.04
C PRO A 192 23.22 5.68 17.30
N ALA A 193 22.59 4.85 16.44
CA ALA A 193 23.23 3.70 15.83
C ALA A 193 24.22 4.07 14.72
N LEU A 194 24.02 5.19 14.05
CA LEU A 194 24.81 5.61 12.87
C LEU A 194 24.95 4.46 11.83
N ALA A 195 23.90 3.65 11.71
CA ALA A 195 23.90 2.49 10.83
C ALA A 195 24.06 2.93 9.37
N PRO A 196 24.70 2.12 8.50
CA PRO A 196 24.74 2.37 7.07
C PRO A 196 23.33 2.62 6.50
N ALA A 197 23.24 3.48 5.48
CA ALA A 197 21.96 3.78 4.83
C ALA A 197 21.31 2.52 4.27
N GLY A 198 20.04 2.33 4.59
CA GLY A 198 19.26 1.14 4.24
C GLY A 198 18.66 1.21 2.84
N PHE A 199 18.45 0.04 2.22
CA PHE A 199 17.69 -0.10 0.97
C PHE A 199 18.21 0.71 -0.23
N THR A 200 19.50 1.02 -0.26
CA THR A 200 20.13 1.86 -1.30
C THR A 200 20.04 1.29 -2.73
N GLN A 201 19.86 -0.04 -2.86
CA GLN A 201 19.70 -0.72 -4.15
C GLN A 201 18.26 -0.89 -4.61
N VAL A 202 17.25 -0.61 -3.76
CA VAL A 202 15.85 -0.93 -4.04
C VAL A 202 15.32 -0.17 -5.27
N ALA A 203 15.79 1.05 -5.50
CA ALA A 203 15.48 1.80 -6.71
C ALA A 203 15.96 1.13 -8.02
N ASN A 204 16.90 0.17 -7.93
CA ASN A 204 17.42 -0.57 -9.08
C ASN A 204 16.69 -1.91 -9.29
N VAL A 205 15.75 -2.25 -8.43
CA VAL A 205 14.89 -3.43 -8.63
C VAL A 205 13.93 -3.16 -9.78
N THR A 206 13.80 -4.12 -10.68
CA THR A 206 12.81 -4.04 -11.75
C THR A 206 11.41 -3.98 -11.16
N PRO A 207 10.62 -2.94 -11.43
CA PRO A 207 9.25 -2.86 -10.92
C PRO A 207 8.38 -4.02 -11.41
N PHE A 208 7.26 -4.22 -10.75
CA PHE A 208 6.26 -5.22 -11.15
C PHE A 208 5.34 -4.69 -12.26
N VAL A 209 4.92 -3.44 -12.17
CA VAL A 209 3.99 -2.78 -13.10
C VAL A 209 4.52 -1.45 -13.59
N LEU A 210 5.18 -0.66 -12.75
CA LEU A 210 5.76 0.61 -13.15
C LEU A 210 6.80 0.39 -14.29
N ARG A 211 6.89 1.35 -15.18
CA ARG A 211 7.87 1.32 -16.29
C ARG A 211 9.30 1.58 -15.84
N SER A 212 9.45 2.29 -14.72
CA SER A 212 10.74 2.58 -14.08
C SER A 212 10.52 3.05 -12.64
N ALA A 213 11.53 2.96 -11.79
CA ALA A 213 11.50 3.47 -10.43
C ALA A 213 11.14 4.97 -10.35
N GLY A 214 11.64 5.78 -11.28
CA GLY A 214 11.42 7.22 -11.32
C GLY A 214 10.10 7.65 -11.96
N GLN A 215 9.23 6.74 -12.42
CA GLN A 215 7.99 7.09 -13.14
C GLN A 215 7.10 8.05 -12.34
N PHE A 216 7.00 7.87 -11.04
CA PHE A 216 6.22 8.70 -10.14
C PHE A 216 7.08 9.36 -9.08
N ARG A 217 8.37 9.61 -9.39
CA ARG A 217 9.27 10.32 -8.46
C ARG A 217 8.56 11.52 -7.86
N ALA A 218 8.69 11.68 -6.54
CA ALA A 218 8.17 12.83 -5.83
C ALA A 218 8.75 14.14 -6.41
N PRO A 219 8.00 15.25 -6.38
CA PRO A 219 8.59 16.55 -6.73
C PRO A 219 9.71 16.90 -5.73
N ALA A 220 10.54 17.89 -6.07
CA ALA A 220 11.59 18.34 -5.16
C ALA A 220 10.99 18.79 -3.80
N PRO A 221 11.66 18.48 -2.66
CA PRO A 221 11.22 18.95 -1.36
C PRO A 221 11.26 20.49 -1.28
N PRO A 222 10.52 21.11 -0.34
CA PRO A 222 10.58 22.56 -0.15
C PRO A 222 12.02 23.04 0.06
N ALA A 223 12.34 24.20 -0.50
CA ALA A 223 13.62 24.87 -0.24
C ALA A 223 13.80 25.13 1.26
N LEU A 224 15.02 25.01 1.77
CA LEU A 224 15.29 25.18 3.20
C LEU A 224 14.88 26.56 3.72
N ASP A 225 15.07 27.62 2.92
CA ASP A 225 14.71 29.00 3.24
C ASP A 225 13.22 29.31 3.11
N SER A 226 12.38 28.32 2.72
CA SER A 226 10.94 28.50 2.55
C SER A 226 10.20 28.60 3.87
N ALA A 227 9.07 29.33 3.87
CA ALA A 227 8.15 29.41 4.99
C ALA A 227 7.53 28.05 5.33
N GLN A 228 7.30 27.19 4.30
CA GLN A 228 6.77 25.84 4.51
C GLN A 228 7.76 25.00 5.32
N TYR A 229 9.04 24.99 4.94
CA TYR A 229 10.05 24.25 5.71
C TYR A 229 10.10 24.73 7.17
N ALA A 230 10.10 26.04 7.41
CA ALA A 230 10.14 26.60 8.76
C ALA A 230 8.91 26.20 9.62
N ALA A 231 7.72 26.17 9.00
CA ALA A 231 6.50 25.74 9.68
C ALA A 231 6.56 24.25 10.04
N ASP A 232 6.92 23.39 9.09
CA ASP A 232 6.99 21.95 9.28
C ASP A 232 8.11 21.56 10.27
N PHE A 233 9.24 22.29 10.24
CA PHE A 233 10.33 22.17 11.22
C PHE A 233 9.82 22.45 12.64
N SER A 234 9.13 23.58 12.82
CA SER A 234 8.62 24.01 14.13
C SER A 234 7.57 23.04 14.67
N GLN A 235 6.69 22.54 13.81
CA GLN A 235 5.68 21.54 14.15
C GLN A 235 6.35 20.25 14.65
N THR A 236 7.26 19.69 13.86
CA THR A 236 7.92 18.42 14.22
C THR A 236 8.81 18.60 15.46
N LYS A 237 9.52 19.74 15.58
CA LYS A 237 10.31 20.04 16.78
C LYS A 237 9.46 20.01 18.04
N SER A 238 8.26 20.60 18.01
CA SER A 238 7.36 20.67 19.16
C SER A 238 6.67 19.33 19.46
N LEU A 239 6.02 18.72 18.46
CA LEU A 239 5.21 17.52 18.64
C LEU A 239 6.06 16.24 18.70
N GLY A 240 7.15 16.20 17.94
CA GLY A 240 7.99 15.03 17.77
C GLY A 240 9.04 14.83 18.87
N GLU A 241 9.23 15.77 19.76
CA GLU A 241 10.20 15.69 20.84
C GLU A 241 9.87 14.57 21.83
N LYS A 242 10.92 13.88 22.31
CA LYS A 242 10.78 12.78 23.27
C LYS A 242 10.01 13.19 24.53
N THR A 243 10.28 14.38 25.03
CA THR A 243 9.68 14.96 26.24
C THR A 243 8.68 16.07 25.92
N SER A 244 8.04 16.00 24.74
CA SER A 244 7.09 17.01 24.29
C SER A 244 5.99 17.25 25.32
N THR A 245 5.73 18.53 25.62
CA THR A 245 4.63 19.00 26.47
C THR A 245 3.41 19.44 25.66
N THR A 246 3.53 19.45 24.33
CA THR A 246 2.46 19.85 23.41
C THR A 246 1.76 18.66 22.76
N ARG A 247 2.45 17.51 22.62
CA ARG A 247 1.87 16.26 22.13
C ARG A 247 0.91 15.67 23.15
N THR A 248 -0.32 15.37 22.73
CA THR A 248 -1.35 14.76 23.58
C THR A 248 -1.06 13.29 23.86
N ALA A 249 -1.80 12.70 24.81
CA ALA A 249 -1.72 11.27 25.10
C ALA A 249 -2.18 10.42 23.92
N ASP A 250 -3.20 10.85 23.17
CA ASP A 250 -3.67 10.13 21.98
C ASP A 250 -2.65 10.19 20.85
N GLU A 251 -2.05 11.35 20.57
CA GLU A 251 -0.96 11.49 19.59
C GLU A 251 0.26 10.62 19.96
N THR A 252 0.53 10.46 21.25
CA THR A 252 1.56 9.55 21.75
C THR A 252 1.20 8.08 21.48
N ALA A 253 -0.07 7.70 21.71
CA ALA A 253 -0.58 6.36 21.40
C ALA A 253 -0.53 6.08 19.88
N ILE A 254 -0.90 7.05 19.06
CA ILE A 254 -0.79 6.99 17.58
C ILE A 254 0.66 6.73 17.16
N ALA A 255 1.62 7.55 17.64
CA ALA A 255 3.04 7.37 17.32
C ALA A 255 3.57 6.00 17.75
N THR A 256 3.13 5.52 18.93
CA THR A 256 3.51 4.22 19.49
C THR A 256 2.96 3.07 18.65
N PHE A 257 1.68 3.12 18.30
CA PHE A 257 1.02 2.08 17.51
C PHE A 257 1.68 1.89 16.13
N TRP A 258 1.78 2.97 15.36
CA TRP A 258 2.33 2.91 13.99
C TRP A 258 3.85 2.74 13.96
N GLY A 259 4.55 3.04 15.05
CA GLY A 259 6.00 2.84 15.18
C GLY A 259 6.43 1.42 15.52
N ALA A 260 5.52 0.58 16.01
CA ALA A 260 5.85 -0.72 16.58
C ALA A 260 5.61 -1.92 15.65
N ALA A 261 5.02 -1.71 14.46
CA ALA A 261 4.83 -2.75 13.46
C ALA A 261 5.16 -2.25 12.05
N PRO A 262 5.61 -3.14 11.15
CA PRO A 262 5.79 -2.79 9.75
C PRO A 262 4.47 -2.38 9.11
N VAL A 263 4.43 -1.21 8.50
CA VAL A 263 3.20 -0.63 7.94
C VAL A 263 2.52 -1.52 6.88
N TRP A 264 3.30 -2.24 6.07
CA TRP A 264 2.77 -3.19 5.06
C TRP A 264 2.07 -4.39 5.70
N VAL A 265 2.52 -4.87 6.87
CA VAL A 265 1.82 -5.92 7.63
C VAL A 265 0.50 -5.40 8.17
N VAL A 266 0.51 -4.19 8.75
CA VAL A 266 -0.73 -3.56 9.26
C VAL A 266 -1.79 -3.47 8.16
N TRP A 267 -1.42 -3.06 6.95
CA TRP A 267 -2.37 -2.95 5.85
C TRP A 267 -2.86 -4.29 5.29
N ASN A 268 -2.04 -5.34 5.37
CA ASN A 268 -2.49 -6.70 5.06
C ASN A 268 -3.50 -7.21 6.11
N GLN A 269 -3.30 -6.90 7.40
CA GLN A 269 -4.30 -7.20 8.44
C GLN A 269 -5.63 -6.46 8.22
N VAL A 270 -5.60 -5.23 7.72
CA VAL A 270 -6.83 -4.51 7.32
C VAL A 270 -7.50 -5.22 6.15
N ALA A 271 -6.74 -5.65 5.15
CA ALA A 271 -7.25 -6.38 4.00
C ALA A 271 -7.86 -7.73 4.40
N ASP A 272 -7.24 -8.49 5.30
CA ASP A 272 -7.78 -9.74 5.86
C ASP A 272 -9.15 -9.52 6.49
N GLN A 273 -9.28 -8.51 7.37
CA GLN A 273 -10.55 -8.18 8.03
C GLN A 273 -11.62 -7.75 7.02
N ALA A 274 -11.25 -6.92 6.04
CA ALA A 274 -12.17 -6.46 5.02
C ALA A 274 -12.62 -7.62 4.11
N ALA A 275 -11.70 -8.48 3.66
CA ALA A 275 -12.00 -9.64 2.83
C ALA A 275 -13.04 -10.57 3.46
N VAL A 276 -12.88 -10.86 4.75
CA VAL A 276 -13.85 -11.67 5.53
C VAL A 276 -15.18 -10.92 5.68
N ALA A 277 -15.15 -9.64 6.04
CA ALA A 277 -16.36 -8.85 6.31
C ALA A 277 -17.22 -8.62 5.05
N PHE A 278 -16.58 -8.44 3.88
CA PHE A 278 -17.28 -8.28 2.60
C PHE A 278 -17.65 -9.63 1.94
N GLY A 279 -17.17 -10.76 2.49
CA GLY A 279 -17.52 -12.09 2.01
C GLY A 279 -16.92 -12.44 0.65
N ASN A 280 -15.69 -12.03 0.41
CA ASN A 280 -14.98 -12.29 -0.84
C ASN A 280 -14.86 -13.79 -1.13
N SER A 281 -14.90 -14.16 -2.38
CA SER A 281 -14.53 -15.47 -2.88
C SER A 281 -13.01 -15.65 -2.94
N VAL A 282 -12.55 -16.90 -3.07
CA VAL A 282 -11.11 -17.24 -3.21
C VAL A 282 -10.43 -16.45 -4.32
N VAL A 283 -11.08 -16.28 -5.47
CA VAL A 283 -10.49 -15.51 -6.59
C VAL A 283 -10.47 -14.00 -6.32
N GLU A 284 -11.47 -13.47 -5.63
CA GLU A 284 -11.49 -12.07 -5.22
C GLU A 284 -10.41 -11.79 -4.18
N ASN A 285 -10.19 -12.70 -3.23
CA ASN A 285 -9.09 -12.61 -2.27
C ASN A 285 -7.73 -12.68 -2.96
N ALA A 286 -7.53 -13.63 -3.87
CA ALA A 286 -6.28 -13.71 -4.63
C ALA A 286 -6.00 -12.42 -5.41
N ARG A 287 -7.02 -11.81 -6.02
CA ARG A 287 -6.93 -10.52 -6.73
C ARG A 287 -6.61 -9.37 -5.77
N LEU A 288 -7.31 -9.31 -4.63
CA LEU A 288 -7.11 -8.27 -3.62
C LEU A 288 -5.66 -8.22 -3.15
N PHE A 289 -5.13 -9.35 -2.67
CA PHE A 289 -3.79 -9.37 -2.11
C PHE A 289 -2.70 -9.20 -3.18
N ALA A 290 -2.91 -9.74 -4.39
CA ALA A 290 -1.98 -9.48 -5.49
C ALA A 290 -1.93 -8.00 -5.86
N GLY A 291 -3.07 -7.32 -5.97
CA GLY A 291 -3.15 -5.88 -6.23
C GLY A 291 -2.55 -5.04 -5.11
N LEU A 292 -2.85 -5.39 -3.86
CA LEU A 292 -2.33 -4.71 -2.68
C LEU A 292 -0.80 -4.80 -2.61
N ASP A 293 -0.27 -6.01 -2.62
CA ASP A 293 1.15 -6.21 -2.37
C ASP A 293 2.02 -5.82 -3.57
N THR A 294 1.51 -5.93 -4.80
CA THR A 294 2.16 -5.37 -5.99
C THR A 294 2.24 -3.83 -5.90
N SER A 295 1.16 -3.18 -5.45
CA SER A 295 1.16 -1.73 -5.24
C SER A 295 2.15 -1.30 -4.15
N LEU A 296 2.26 -2.07 -3.07
CA LEU A 296 3.22 -1.82 -2.00
C LEU A 296 4.67 -2.05 -2.47
N ALA A 297 4.91 -3.06 -3.29
CA ALA A 297 6.25 -3.35 -3.82
C ALA A 297 6.72 -2.27 -4.80
N ASP A 298 5.86 -1.84 -5.72
CA ASP A 298 6.18 -0.76 -6.66
C ASP A 298 6.29 0.59 -5.95
N SER A 299 5.50 0.83 -4.88
CA SER A 299 5.68 1.99 -4.00
C SER A 299 7.06 1.98 -3.33
N ALA A 300 7.54 0.84 -2.83
CA ALA A 300 8.87 0.76 -2.25
C ALA A 300 9.97 1.15 -3.27
N ILE A 301 9.85 0.68 -4.50
CA ILE A 301 10.81 1.01 -5.57
C ILE A 301 10.79 2.51 -5.88
N ALA A 302 9.61 3.10 -6.05
CA ALA A 302 9.45 4.54 -6.33
C ALA A 302 9.88 5.42 -5.14
N LEU A 303 9.58 4.98 -3.92
CA LEU A 303 9.98 5.63 -2.68
C LEU A 303 11.51 5.76 -2.58
N TYR A 304 12.23 4.64 -2.73
CA TYR A 304 13.68 4.64 -2.59
C TYR A 304 14.38 5.33 -3.76
N ASP A 305 13.80 5.35 -4.97
CA ASP A 305 14.24 6.23 -6.05
C ASP A 305 14.16 7.71 -5.63
N SER A 306 13.05 8.14 -5.07
CA SER A 306 12.86 9.51 -4.58
C SER A 306 13.81 9.83 -3.41
N LYS A 307 13.90 8.94 -2.42
CA LYS A 307 14.75 9.11 -1.23
C LYS A 307 16.22 9.32 -1.61
N TYR A 308 16.75 8.48 -2.49
CA TYR A 308 18.15 8.55 -2.90
C TYR A 308 18.40 9.52 -4.07
N THR A 309 17.38 10.14 -4.63
CA THR A 309 17.51 11.29 -5.51
C THR A 309 17.66 12.59 -4.74
N TYR A 310 16.91 12.77 -3.63
CA TYR A 310 16.85 14.03 -2.91
C TYR A 310 17.70 14.07 -1.66
N HIS A 311 18.13 12.95 -1.09
CA HIS A 311 19.01 12.81 0.08
C HIS A 311 18.61 13.68 1.28
N ARG A 312 17.31 13.94 1.49
CA ARG A 312 16.86 14.90 2.48
C ARG A 312 17.10 14.39 3.89
N TRP A 313 17.65 15.23 4.75
CA TRP A 313 17.91 14.92 6.15
C TRP A 313 16.65 14.58 6.95
N ARG A 314 16.87 13.95 8.09
CA ARG A 314 15.83 13.64 9.07
C ARG A 314 15.68 14.78 10.10
N PRO A 315 14.52 14.91 10.79
CA PRO A 315 14.32 15.91 11.83
C PRO A 315 15.41 15.91 12.90
N ILE A 316 15.87 14.72 13.36
CA ILE A 316 16.96 14.65 14.35
C ILE A 316 18.22 15.37 13.87
N THR A 317 18.62 15.18 12.62
CA THR A 317 19.80 15.85 12.07
C THR A 317 19.54 17.35 11.87
N ALA A 318 18.37 17.70 11.32
CA ALA A 318 18.00 19.08 11.04
C ALA A 318 17.88 19.93 12.31
N ILE A 319 17.21 19.41 13.36
CA ILE A 319 16.91 20.16 14.57
C ILE A 319 18.16 20.31 15.46
N THR A 320 19.05 19.29 15.47
CA THR A 320 20.29 19.36 16.25
C THR A 320 21.44 20.06 15.54
N ALA A 321 21.32 20.39 14.24
CA ALA A 321 22.33 21.09 13.49
C ALA A 321 22.55 22.52 14.01
N THR A 322 23.77 23.04 13.87
CA THR A 322 24.08 24.45 14.18
C THR A 322 23.57 25.40 13.11
N ASP A 323 23.44 24.92 11.89
CA ASP A 323 22.84 25.63 10.73
C ASP A 323 21.69 24.81 10.16
N GLN A 324 20.47 25.33 10.23
CA GLN A 324 19.26 24.71 9.71
C GLN A 324 18.93 25.19 8.28
N GLY A 325 19.73 26.07 7.69
CA GLY A 325 19.50 26.62 6.35
C GLY A 325 18.31 27.58 6.24
N ASN A 326 17.75 28.04 7.38
CA ASN A 326 16.61 28.95 7.42
C ASN A 326 16.66 29.85 8.66
N PRO A 327 16.65 31.18 8.52
CA PRO A 327 16.71 32.11 9.64
C PRO A 327 15.46 32.06 10.55
N ASN A 328 14.36 31.48 10.08
CA ASN A 328 13.12 31.33 10.85
C ASN A 328 13.04 29.99 11.60
N THR A 329 14.07 29.17 11.55
CA THR A 329 14.17 27.93 12.32
C THR A 329 15.15 28.13 13.48
N VAL A 330 14.82 27.56 14.63
CA VAL A 330 15.68 27.59 15.81
C VAL A 330 15.98 26.14 16.21
N GLY A 331 17.22 25.73 16.04
CA GLY A 331 17.70 24.40 16.42
C GLY A 331 17.70 24.19 17.93
N ASP A 332 17.91 22.92 18.32
CA ASP A 332 18.16 22.50 19.68
C ASP A 332 19.15 21.33 19.66
N PRO A 333 20.39 21.52 20.08
CA PRO A 333 21.41 20.48 20.02
C PRO A 333 21.11 19.26 20.92
N ASN A 334 20.17 19.38 21.87
CA ASN A 334 19.77 18.33 22.79
C ASN A 334 18.45 17.64 22.37
N TRP A 335 17.84 18.07 21.28
CA TRP A 335 16.56 17.51 20.82
C TRP A 335 16.68 16.03 20.48
N LEU A 336 15.76 15.24 20.98
CA LEU A 336 15.62 13.82 20.68
C LEU A 336 14.21 13.53 20.16
N PRO A 337 14.05 12.73 19.11
CA PRO A 337 12.75 12.29 18.66
C PRO A 337 12.11 11.32 19.66
N PHE A 338 10.79 11.25 19.65
CA PHE A 338 10.03 10.31 20.48
C PHE A 338 10.38 8.86 20.12
N ALA A 339 10.50 8.55 18.84
CA ALA A 339 10.88 7.21 18.36
C ALA A 339 12.22 7.24 17.61
N ASN A 340 12.93 6.10 17.62
CA ASN A 340 14.19 5.95 16.90
C ASN A 340 13.99 6.23 15.41
N THR A 341 14.89 7.00 14.82
CA THR A 341 14.83 7.36 13.40
C THR A 341 15.41 6.26 12.53
N ALA A 342 14.76 5.95 11.43
CA ALA A 342 15.22 5.00 10.43
C ALA A 342 16.53 5.47 9.76
N ASN A 343 17.29 4.50 9.24
CA ASN A 343 18.58 4.72 8.60
C ASN A 343 18.48 4.95 7.08
N ASP A 344 17.53 5.78 6.65
CA ASP A 344 17.34 6.20 5.26
C ASP A 344 16.93 7.68 5.18
N PRO A 345 17.05 8.37 4.03
CA PRO A 345 16.68 9.76 3.89
C PRO A 345 15.22 10.05 4.29
N GLY A 346 14.95 11.29 4.77
CA GLY A 346 13.65 11.68 5.30
C GLY A 346 12.56 11.74 4.23
N TYR A 347 12.86 12.25 3.05
CA TYR A 347 11.89 12.59 2.01
C TYR A 347 11.89 11.60 0.84
N PRO A 348 10.70 11.16 0.36
CA PRO A 348 9.35 11.27 0.97
C PRO A 348 9.13 10.31 2.15
N GLY A 349 7.97 10.46 2.85
CA GLY A 349 7.62 9.66 4.00
C GLY A 349 7.12 8.26 3.64
N ALA A 350 7.78 7.23 4.14
CA ALA A 350 7.48 5.84 3.80
C ALA A 350 6.11 5.37 4.32
N HIS A 351 5.79 5.69 5.59
CA HIS A 351 4.50 5.30 6.17
C HIS A 351 3.32 5.93 5.43
N ALA A 352 3.44 7.19 5.03
CA ALA A 352 2.43 7.88 4.25
C ALA A 352 2.26 7.27 2.86
N GLU A 353 3.37 6.91 2.20
CA GLU A 353 3.33 6.32 0.86
C GLU A 353 2.67 4.94 0.86
N PHE A 354 3.13 4.03 1.72
CA PHE A 354 2.55 2.69 1.82
C PHE A 354 1.10 2.72 2.29
N SER A 355 0.76 3.55 3.27
CA SER A 355 -0.61 3.64 3.77
C SER A 355 -1.56 4.21 2.73
N GLN A 356 -1.13 5.23 1.99
CA GLN A 356 -1.96 5.78 0.93
C GLN A 356 -2.12 4.82 -0.25
N ALA A 357 -1.07 4.10 -0.63
CA ALA A 357 -1.17 3.08 -1.67
C ALA A 357 -2.15 1.99 -1.25
N ALA A 358 -2.00 1.42 -0.06
CA ALA A 358 -2.89 0.38 0.46
C ALA A 358 -4.34 0.86 0.58
N SER A 359 -4.56 2.03 1.20
CA SER A 359 -5.90 2.62 1.31
C SER A 359 -6.54 2.84 -0.07
N SER A 360 -5.78 3.27 -1.07
CA SER A 360 -6.27 3.45 -2.44
C SER A 360 -6.71 2.12 -3.06
N VAL A 361 -5.91 1.06 -2.91
CA VAL A 361 -6.27 -0.28 -3.39
C VAL A 361 -7.53 -0.80 -2.72
N LEU A 362 -7.63 -0.71 -1.39
CA LEU A 362 -8.80 -1.22 -0.67
C LEU A 362 -10.08 -0.46 -1.04
N ARG A 363 -9.99 0.86 -1.16
CA ARG A 363 -11.13 1.70 -1.57
C ARG A 363 -11.61 1.38 -2.97
N ASP A 364 -10.70 1.19 -3.90
CA ASP A 364 -11.02 0.82 -5.28
C ASP A 364 -11.64 -0.57 -5.35
N PHE A 365 -10.99 -1.55 -4.70
CA PHE A 365 -11.43 -2.94 -4.70
C PHE A 365 -12.83 -3.13 -4.11
N PHE A 366 -13.12 -2.50 -2.97
CA PHE A 366 -14.41 -2.62 -2.28
C PHE A 366 -15.44 -1.59 -2.76
N GLY A 367 -15.05 -0.63 -3.59
CA GLY A 367 -15.93 0.45 -4.08
C GLY A 367 -16.41 1.39 -2.97
N THR A 368 -15.74 1.40 -1.82
CA THR A 368 -16.11 2.22 -0.66
C THR A 368 -14.89 2.54 0.19
N ASP A 369 -14.89 3.71 0.81
CA ASP A 369 -13.94 4.07 1.86
C ASP A 369 -14.40 3.67 3.26
N ARG A 370 -15.70 3.45 3.43
CA ARG A 370 -16.32 3.17 4.73
C ARG A 370 -16.18 1.71 5.10
N PHE A 371 -15.35 1.46 6.09
CA PHE A 371 -15.17 0.16 6.72
C PHE A 371 -14.75 0.38 8.18
N SER A 372 -15.50 -0.20 9.12
CA SER A 372 -15.14 -0.10 10.54
C SER A 372 -14.33 -1.32 10.96
N PHE A 373 -13.14 -1.06 11.48
CA PHE A 373 -12.22 -2.10 11.92
C PHE A 373 -11.39 -1.66 13.11
N ALA A 374 -10.81 -2.63 13.81
CA ALA A 374 -9.90 -2.41 14.91
C ALA A 374 -8.59 -3.13 14.65
N LEU A 375 -7.49 -2.48 14.98
CA LEU A 375 -6.16 -3.04 14.91
C LEU A 375 -5.52 -2.98 16.29
N THR A 376 -4.99 -4.10 16.75
CA THR A 376 -4.23 -4.19 17.99
C THR A 376 -2.80 -4.51 17.67
N ASN A 377 -1.88 -3.65 18.11
CA ASN A 377 -0.46 -3.96 18.07
C ASN A 377 -0.07 -4.65 19.38
N PRO A 378 0.20 -5.97 19.37
CA PRO A 378 0.45 -6.72 20.59
C PRO A 378 1.80 -6.37 21.25
N THR A 379 2.77 -5.86 20.49
CA THR A 379 4.09 -5.49 21.02
C THR A 379 4.01 -4.35 22.00
N VAL A 380 3.11 -3.40 21.77
CA VAL A 380 2.93 -2.19 22.59
C VAL A 380 1.58 -2.18 23.32
N ASN A 381 0.74 -3.18 23.11
CA ASN A 381 -0.60 -3.32 23.67
C ASN A 381 -1.49 -2.07 23.44
N VAL A 382 -1.43 -1.53 22.23
CA VAL A 382 -2.23 -0.39 21.79
C VAL A 382 -3.22 -0.85 20.74
N THR A 383 -4.51 -0.50 20.91
CA THR A 383 -5.58 -0.73 19.94
C THR A 383 -6.04 0.60 19.34
N ARG A 384 -6.15 0.63 18.02
CA ARG A 384 -6.73 1.76 17.27
C ARG A 384 -7.99 1.32 16.55
N MET A 385 -9.00 2.18 16.49
CA MET A 385 -10.29 1.93 15.86
C MET A 385 -10.50 2.93 14.72
N PHE A 386 -10.92 2.43 13.58
CA PHE A 386 -11.11 3.22 12.38
C PHE A 386 -12.51 2.99 11.79
N THR A 387 -13.02 3.96 11.06
CA THR A 387 -14.30 3.89 10.35
C THR A 387 -14.13 4.01 8.83
N SER A 388 -12.89 4.20 8.37
CA SER A 388 -12.56 4.29 6.94
C SER A 388 -11.10 3.90 6.69
N PHE A 389 -10.82 3.43 5.48
CA PHE A 389 -9.44 3.17 5.04
C PHE A 389 -8.61 4.46 4.97
N SER A 390 -9.20 5.55 4.47
CA SER A 390 -8.51 6.84 4.40
C SER A 390 -8.18 7.38 5.78
N GLY A 391 -9.07 7.26 6.75
CA GLY A 391 -8.82 7.71 8.13
C GLY A 391 -7.64 6.98 8.78
N ALA A 392 -7.48 5.68 8.52
CA ALA A 392 -6.31 4.94 8.99
C ALA A 392 -5.01 5.39 8.29
N SER A 393 -5.09 5.69 6.98
CA SER A 393 -3.95 6.23 6.23
C SER A 393 -3.52 7.61 6.74
N ASP A 394 -4.47 8.48 7.06
CA ASP A 394 -4.19 9.82 7.60
C ASP A 394 -3.57 9.74 9.00
N GLU A 395 -4.02 8.79 9.83
CA GLU A 395 -3.43 8.56 11.15
C GLU A 395 -2.00 8.02 11.04
N ALA A 396 -1.76 7.06 10.13
CA ALA A 396 -0.42 6.54 9.86
C ALA A 396 0.55 7.66 9.43
N ASN A 397 0.07 8.58 8.60
CA ASN A 397 0.79 9.77 8.17
C ASN A 397 1.14 10.67 9.38
N ALA A 398 0.14 11.11 10.14
CA ALA A 398 0.34 11.99 11.29
C ALA A 398 1.28 11.38 12.36
N SER A 399 1.26 10.04 12.50
CA SER A 399 2.07 9.31 13.45
C SER A 399 3.56 9.63 13.37
N ARG A 400 4.05 9.94 12.16
CA ARG A 400 5.48 10.17 11.92
C ARG A 400 5.95 11.53 12.40
N ILE A 401 5.05 12.53 12.38
CA ILE A 401 5.29 13.85 12.97
C ILE A 401 5.36 13.71 14.49
N PHE A 402 4.39 13.00 15.07
CA PHE A 402 4.33 12.73 16.51
C PHE A 402 5.52 11.88 17.00
N ALA A 403 6.04 11.03 16.15
CA ALA A 403 7.24 10.24 16.42
C ALA A 403 8.55 11.04 16.28
N GLY A 404 8.52 12.23 15.67
CA GLY A 404 9.70 13.06 15.41
C GLY A 404 10.60 12.52 14.29
N GLN A 405 10.05 11.74 13.36
CA GLN A 405 10.83 11.04 12.34
C GLN A 405 10.77 11.70 10.97
N HIS A 406 9.72 12.51 10.71
CA HIS A 406 9.46 13.17 9.44
C HIS A 406 8.93 14.59 9.65
N PHE A 407 9.10 15.42 8.63
CA PHE A 407 8.40 16.69 8.47
C PHE A 407 7.09 16.50 7.72
N GLN A 408 6.13 17.43 7.86
CA GLN A 408 4.82 17.31 7.20
C GLN A 408 4.93 17.26 5.68
N TYR A 409 5.88 17.94 5.07
CA TYR A 409 6.09 17.89 3.62
C TYR A 409 6.58 16.51 3.14
N ASP A 410 7.33 15.76 3.97
CA ASP A 410 7.76 14.39 3.66
C ASP A 410 6.52 13.50 3.50
N GLU A 411 5.64 13.57 4.48
CA GLU A 411 4.44 12.75 4.57
C GLU A 411 3.43 13.09 3.46
N SER A 412 3.17 14.39 3.25
CA SER A 412 2.28 14.84 2.18
C SER A 412 2.77 14.42 0.79
N SER A 413 4.08 14.33 0.61
CA SER A 413 4.67 13.88 -0.64
C SER A 413 4.57 12.37 -0.81
N GLY A 414 4.80 11.61 0.27
CA GLY A 414 4.60 10.16 0.28
C GLY A 414 3.15 9.78 -0.07
N GLN A 415 2.16 10.43 0.54
CA GLN A 415 0.75 10.21 0.19
C GLN A 415 0.49 10.40 -1.30
N ARG A 416 0.97 11.51 -1.89
CA ARG A 416 0.76 11.76 -3.33
C ARG A 416 1.43 10.72 -4.20
N GLN A 417 2.65 10.27 -3.85
CA GLN A 417 3.38 9.25 -4.59
C GLN A 417 2.66 7.91 -4.50
N GLY A 418 2.30 7.44 -3.30
CA GLY A 418 1.60 6.18 -3.09
C GLY A 418 0.26 6.10 -3.81
N SER A 419 -0.52 7.19 -3.81
CA SER A 419 -1.78 7.26 -4.56
C SER A 419 -1.57 7.09 -6.07
N ARG A 420 -0.54 7.71 -6.64
CA ARG A 420 -0.23 7.61 -8.08
C ARG A 420 0.28 6.23 -8.48
N VAL A 421 1.10 5.63 -7.63
CA VAL A 421 1.60 4.25 -7.85
C VAL A 421 0.44 3.27 -7.82
N ALA A 422 -0.38 3.29 -6.76
CA ALA A 422 -1.52 2.39 -6.64
C ALA A 422 -2.53 2.55 -7.79
N GLY A 423 -2.86 3.79 -8.16
CA GLY A 423 -3.74 4.06 -9.30
C GLY A 423 -3.19 3.46 -10.60
N PHE A 424 -1.89 3.62 -10.86
CA PHE A 424 -1.28 3.04 -12.06
C PHE A 424 -1.28 1.50 -12.04
N VAL A 425 -1.00 0.89 -10.90
CA VAL A 425 -1.05 -0.59 -10.76
C VAL A 425 -2.47 -1.09 -11.04
N LEU A 426 -3.49 -0.49 -10.44
CA LEU A 426 -4.88 -0.88 -10.61
C LEU A 426 -5.38 -0.68 -12.05
N ASP A 427 -4.97 0.39 -12.72
CA ASP A 427 -5.35 0.68 -14.10
C ASP A 427 -4.72 -0.28 -15.13
N HIS A 428 -3.66 -1.01 -14.76
CA HIS A 428 -2.88 -1.83 -15.70
C HIS A 428 -2.87 -3.32 -15.37
N THR A 429 -3.44 -3.74 -14.22
CA THR A 429 -3.36 -5.14 -13.74
C THR A 429 -4.60 -5.55 -12.96
N PHE A 430 -4.77 -6.85 -12.78
CA PHE A 430 -5.77 -7.45 -11.90
C PHE A 430 -7.23 -7.07 -12.22
N GLU A 431 -7.54 -6.83 -13.50
CA GLU A 431 -8.89 -6.46 -13.95
C GLU A 431 -9.92 -7.58 -13.68
N HIS A 432 -11.15 -7.16 -13.45
CA HIS A 432 -12.30 -8.07 -13.36
C HIS A 432 -12.77 -8.48 -14.76
N PHE A 433 -13.11 -9.74 -14.97
CA PHE A 433 -13.69 -10.27 -16.22
C PHE A 433 -15.01 -9.58 -16.63
N GLY A 434 -15.59 -8.74 -15.75
CA GLY A 434 -16.83 -8.00 -16.01
C GLY A 434 -16.63 -6.57 -16.49
N ASP A 435 -15.44 -6.00 -16.39
CA ASP A 435 -15.20 -4.57 -16.58
C ASP A 435 -14.78 -4.17 -18.01
N ARG A 436 -14.60 -5.13 -18.93
CA ARG A 436 -14.27 -4.84 -20.36
C ARG A 436 -15.36 -4.07 -21.12
N GLY A 437 -16.27 -3.41 -20.46
CA GLY A 437 -17.42 -2.76 -21.05
C GLY A 437 -17.54 -1.25 -20.87
N PHE A 438 -16.71 -0.60 -20.06
CA PHE A 438 -16.93 0.82 -19.80
C PHE A 438 -15.66 1.56 -19.30
N HIS A 439 -14.73 1.81 -20.19
CA HIS A 439 -13.84 2.96 -20.02
C HIS A 439 -14.15 3.96 -21.13
N PRO A 440 -14.80 5.11 -20.84
CA PRO A 440 -14.72 6.24 -21.73
C PRO A 440 -13.27 6.75 -21.67
N HIS A 441 -12.62 6.75 -22.81
CA HIS A 441 -11.33 7.42 -22.99
C HIS A 441 -11.38 8.82 -22.39
N ARG A 442 -10.53 9.09 -21.42
CA ARG A 442 -10.15 10.43 -21.00
C ARG A 442 -8.70 10.71 -21.36
#